data_6f09b98a3f6653ce127a5081fb5d81bf
#
_entry.id   6f09b98a3f6653ce127a5081fb5d81bf
#
_cell.length_a   1.000
_cell.length_b   1.000
_cell.length_c   1.000
_cell.angle_alpha   90.00
_cell.angle_beta   90.00
_cell.angle_gamma   90.00
#
_symmetry.space_group_name_H-M   'P 1'
#
loop_
_entity.id
_entity.type
_entity.pdbx_description
1 polymer ?
#
loop_
_entity_poly.entity_id
_entity_poly.type
_entity_poly.pdbx_seq_one_letter_code
_entity_poly.pdbx_strand_id
1 'polypeptide(L)'
;MSITNRALLALLLTLSAACGPIVRPDGGSGLLPVGAIAPEVVGEAPDGSVTRLTSARGHAAVVYFYPKDGTPGCTKEACAFRDSFSRYEKLHITIFGVSRDSREIHTEFRESHRLPFSLVSDASGSIARAYGVSSPLGMSARVTFLIGADGRVARVWPDVDPGVHANEVLAAAEASEPAH
;
A
#
# COMPACT_ATOMS: atom_id res chain seq x y z
N MET A 1 35.35 33.09 -54.05
CA MET A 1 35.43 33.04 -52.59
C MET A 1 34.10 32.44 -52.13
N SER A 2 34.16 31.17 -51.71
CA SER A 2 33.00 30.34 -51.37
C SER A 2 32.88 30.26 -49.86
N ILE A 3 31.75 30.72 -49.32
CA ILE A 3 31.46 30.62 -47.90
C ILE A 3 30.44 29.46 -47.72
N THR A 4 30.94 28.33 -47.26
CA THR A 4 30.15 27.16 -46.94
C THR A 4 29.39 27.36 -45.64
N ASN A 5 28.06 27.39 -45.74
CA ASN A 5 27.14 27.51 -44.62
C ASN A 5 26.98 26.13 -43.98
N ARG A 6 27.61 25.91 -42.82
CA ARG A 6 27.43 24.69 -41.98
C ARG A 6 26.18 24.89 -41.13
N ALA A 7 25.06 24.29 -41.57
CA ALA A 7 23.86 24.19 -40.77
C ALA A 7 24.13 23.26 -39.58
N LEU A 8 24.09 23.83 -38.38
CA LEU A 8 24.08 23.07 -37.11
C LEU A 8 22.69 22.51 -36.92
N LEU A 9 22.55 21.22 -37.20
CA LEU A 9 21.33 20.46 -36.89
C LEU A 9 21.34 20.16 -35.39
N ALA A 10 20.63 20.99 -34.60
CA ALA A 10 20.41 20.75 -33.18
C ALA A 10 19.44 19.59 -33.03
N LEU A 11 19.94 18.41 -32.67
CA LEU A 11 19.16 17.23 -32.33
C LEU A 11 18.56 17.46 -30.94
N LEU A 12 17.31 17.94 -30.91
CA LEU A 12 16.49 17.98 -29.71
C LEU A 12 16.12 16.54 -29.32
N LEU A 13 16.92 15.95 -28.43
CA LEU A 13 16.50 14.76 -27.70
C LEU A 13 15.33 15.15 -26.77
N THR A 14 14.11 14.91 -27.22
CA THR A 14 12.95 14.93 -26.34
C THR A 14 13.07 13.72 -25.40
N LEU A 15 13.48 13.98 -24.17
CA LEU A 15 13.44 12.99 -23.09
C LEU A 15 11.98 12.74 -22.76
N SER A 16 11.37 11.83 -23.50
CA SER A 16 10.05 11.28 -23.17
C SER A 16 10.24 10.49 -21.88
N ALA A 17 9.85 11.06 -20.74
CA ALA A 17 9.73 10.34 -19.50
C ALA A 17 8.58 9.33 -19.70
N ALA A 18 8.90 8.20 -20.31
CA ALA A 18 8.00 7.08 -20.43
C ALA A 18 7.72 6.60 -18.99
N CYS A 19 6.49 6.86 -18.52
CA CYS A 19 5.96 6.22 -17.34
C CYS A 19 5.78 4.73 -17.67
N GLY A 20 6.90 4.00 -17.69
CA GLY A 20 6.91 2.56 -17.92
C GLY A 20 6.22 1.84 -16.75
N PRO A 21 5.77 0.61 -16.97
CA PRO A 21 5.17 -0.19 -15.90
C PRO A 21 6.17 -0.35 -14.75
N ILE A 22 5.66 -0.29 -13.51
CA ILE A 22 6.49 -0.53 -12.32
C ILE A 22 7.01 -1.96 -12.39
N VAL A 23 8.32 -2.10 -12.34
CA VAL A 23 8.99 -3.41 -12.27
C VAL A 23 9.25 -3.73 -10.80
N ARG A 24 8.70 -4.84 -10.33
CA ARG A 24 8.92 -5.35 -8.98
C ARG A 24 10.30 -6.01 -8.85
N PRO A 25 10.82 -6.19 -7.62
CA PRO A 25 12.10 -6.89 -7.39
C PRO A 25 12.15 -8.34 -7.93
N ASP A 26 10.99 -8.99 -8.06
CA ASP A 26 10.84 -10.34 -8.64
C ASP A 26 10.88 -10.36 -10.18
N GLY A 27 11.05 -9.20 -10.81
CA GLY A 27 11.03 -9.02 -12.27
C GLY A 27 9.63 -8.89 -12.87
N GLY A 28 8.58 -9.06 -12.10
CA GLY A 28 7.20 -8.87 -12.55
C GLY A 28 6.85 -7.37 -12.71
N SER A 29 5.83 -7.08 -13.50
CA SER A 29 5.33 -5.71 -13.71
C SER A 29 3.92 -5.50 -13.15
N GLY A 30 3.61 -4.25 -12.79
CA GLY A 30 2.31 -3.87 -12.23
C GLY A 30 2.09 -4.43 -10.82
N LEU A 31 0.83 -4.42 -10.36
CA LEU A 31 0.46 -4.87 -9.01
C LEU A 31 0.79 -6.35 -8.78
N LEU A 32 1.14 -6.67 -7.55
CA LEU A 32 1.39 -8.06 -7.12
C LEU A 32 0.11 -8.88 -7.35
N PRO A 33 0.17 -9.98 -8.15
CA PRO A 33 -1.03 -10.71 -8.52
C PRO A 33 -1.56 -11.59 -7.39
N VAL A 34 -2.84 -11.94 -7.47
CA VAL A 34 -3.47 -12.95 -6.61
C VAL A 34 -2.68 -14.27 -6.72
N GLY A 35 -2.47 -14.94 -5.59
CA GLY A 35 -1.67 -16.17 -5.45
C GLY A 35 -0.17 -15.94 -5.24
N ALA A 36 0.35 -14.74 -5.49
CA ALA A 36 1.75 -14.43 -5.20
C ALA A 36 2.01 -14.39 -3.69
N ILE A 37 3.22 -14.75 -3.27
CA ILE A 37 3.66 -14.58 -1.86
C ILE A 37 3.76 -13.08 -1.58
N ALA A 38 3.09 -12.63 -0.52
CA ALA A 38 3.14 -11.25 -0.09
C ALA A 38 4.53 -10.90 0.46
N PRO A 39 5.19 -9.84 -0.03
CA PRO A 39 6.41 -9.32 0.55
C PRO A 39 6.22 -8.91 2.01
N GLU A 40 7.29 -9.00 2.81
CA GLU A 40 7.24 -8.64 4.23
C GLU A 40 6.88 -7.17 4.42
N VAL A 41 6.04 -6.92 5.42
CA VAL A 41 5.68 -5.60 5.92
C VAL A 41 5.97 -5.57 7.42
N VAL A 42 6.68 -4.54 7.85
CA VAL A 42 7.03 -4.35 9.25
C VAL A 42 6.52 -3.00 9.71
N GLY A 43 5.63 -3.00 10.68
CA GLY A 43 5.01 -1.80 11.25
C GLY A 43 5.21 -1.73 12.76
N GLU A 44 4.70 -0.65 13.32
CA GLU A 44 4.64 -0.43 14.76
C GLU A 44 3.18 -0.35 15.20
N ALA A 45 2.81 -1.22 16.14
CA ALA A 45 1.48 -1.23 16.74
C ALA A 45 1.29 -0.03 17.69
N PRO A 46 0.04 0.27 18.12
CA PRO A 46 -0.25 1.39 19.02
C PRO A 46 0.49 1.34 20.37
N ASP A 47 0.83 0.15 20.85
CA ASP A 47 1.60 -0.08 22.08
C ASP A 47 3.13 0.04 21.91
N GLY A 48 3.59 0.38 20.69
CA GLY A 48 5.01 0.47 20.34
C GLY A 48 5.66 -0.87 19.98
N SER A 49 4.94 -1.98 20.03
CA SER A 49 5.46 -3.27 19.62
C SER A 49 5.64 -3.37 18.10
N VAL A 50 6.60 -4.20 17.67
CA VAL A 50 6.84 -4.45 16.26
C VAL A 50 5.85 -5.49 15.75
N THR A 51 5.05 -5.10 14.73
CA THR A 51 4.13 -6.00 14.03
C THR A 51 4.74 -6.39 12.67
N ARG A 52 4.67 -7.67 12.33
CA ARG A 52 5.19 -8.21 11.06
C ARG A 52 4.09 -8.96 10.32
N LEU A 53 4.08 -8.82 8.99
CA LEU A 53 3.15 -9.59 8.16
C LEU A 53 3.37 -11.10 8.32
N THR A 54 4.62 -11.53 8.42
CA THR A 54 4.96 -12.95 8.66
C THR A 54 4.43 -13.48 10.00
N SER A 55 4.22 -12.62 11.00
CA SER A 55 3.62 -13.00 12.30
C SER A 55 2.10 -13.21 12.21
N ALA A 56 1.45 -12.72 11.13
CA ALA A 56 0.02 -12.94 10.89
C ALA A 56 -0.27 -14.28 10.19
N ARG A 57 0.77 -15.09 9.87
CA ARG A 57 0.55 -16.40 9.23
C ARG A 57 -0.35 -17.30 10.07
N GLY A 58 -1.28 -17.98 9.39
CA GLY A 58 -2.37 -18.70 10.02
C GLY A 58 -3.67 -17.90 10.12
N HIS A 59 -3.58 -16.58 9.92
CA HIS A 59 -4.70 -15.65 9.86
C HIS A 59 -4.56 -14.73 8.64
N ALA A 60 -5.64 -14.10 8.23
CA ALA A 60 -5.60 -13.12 7.16
C ALA A 60 -4.94 -11.80 7.61
N ALA A 61 -4.45 -11.03 6.66
CA ALA A 61 -3.97 -9.67 6.91
C ALA A 61 -4.40 -8.72 5.80
N VAL A 62 -4.57 -7.46 6.14
CA VAL A 62 -4.83 -6.36 5.21
C VAL A 62 -3.59 -5.49 5.10
N VAL A 63 -3.13 -5.24 3.89
CA VAL A 63 -2.08 -4.26 3.60
C VAL A 63 -2.68 -3.21 2.67
N TYR A 64 -2.98 -2.02 3.21
CA TYR A 64 -3.51 -0.94 2.41
C TYR A 64 -2.49 0.19 2.25
N PHE A 65 -2.24 0.57 1.00
CA PHE A 65 -1.39 1.69 0.63
C PHE A 65 -2.24 2.92 0.44
N TYR A 66 -1.76 4.06 0.94
CA TYR A 66 -2.46 5.33 0.83
C TYR A 66 -1.49 6.50 0.63
N PRO A 67 -1.95 7.62 0.05
CA PRO A 67 -1.08 8.73 -0.34
C PRO A 67 -0.37 9.41 0.82
N LYS A 68 -1.12 9.86 1.86
CA LYS A 68 -0.55 10.70 2.91
C LYS A 68 -1.48 10.84 4.12
N ASP A 69 -0.89 10.81 5.33
CA ASP A 69 -1.58 11.10 6.59
C ASP A 69 -2.23 12.47 6.60
N GLY A 70 -3.33 12.59 7.32
CA GLY A 70 -4.04 13.85 7.54
C GLY A 70 -4.80 14.39 6.33
N THR A 71 -4.72 13.76 5.15
CA THR A 71 -5.57 14.16 4.02
C THR A 71 -7.01 13.65 4.21
N PRO A 72 -8.04 14.41 3.74
CA PRO A 72 -9.43 14.05 4.01
C PRO A 72 -9.81 12.61 3.61
N GLY A 73 -9.37 12.15 2.43
CA GLY A 73 -9.65 10.80 1.95
C GLY A 73 -8.93 9.71 2.75
N CYS A 74 -7.65 9.91 3.11
CA CYS A 74 -6.90 8.94 3.89
C CYS A 74 -7.39 8.88 5.35
N THR A 75 -7.76 10.03 5.91
CA THR A 75 -8.39 10.08 7.25
C THR A 75 -9.72 9.33 7.25
N LYS A 76 -10.57 9.53 6.22
CA LYS A 76 -11.85 8.83 6.09
C LYS A 76 -11.65 7.32 6.03
N GLU A 77 -10.69 6.84 5.22
CA GLU A 77 -10.38 5.42 5.08
C GLU A 77 -9.85 4.81 6.39
N ALA A 78 -8.87 5.46 7.02
CA ALA A 78 -8.31 5.00 8.29
C ALA A 78 -9.38 4.94 9.40
N CYS A 79 -10.26 5.95 9.49
CA CYS A 79 -11.38 5.97 10.42
C CYS A 79 -12.40 4.86 10.11
N ALA A 80 -12.67 4.54 8.85
CA ALA A 80 -13.56 3.44 8.48
C ALA A 80 -12.99 2.07 8.91
N PHE A 81 -11.69 1.85 8.77
CA PHE A 81 -11.02 0.67 9.32
C PHE A 81 -11.08 0.63 10.85
N ARG A 82 -10.83 1.75 11.52
CA ARG A 82 -10.97 1.87 12.98
C ARG A 82 -12.38 1.51 13.45
N ASP A 83 -13.38 2.10 12.83
CA ASP A 83 -14.79 1.92 13.24
C ASP A 83 -15.28 0.48 13.04
N SER A 84 -14.66 -0.26 12.12
CA SER A 84 -14.92 -1.68 11.86
C SER A 84 -13.94 -2.62 12.59
N PHE A 85 -12.96 -2.09 13.33
CA PHE A 85 -11.81 -2.84 13.85
C PHE A 85 -12.20 -4.04 14.73
N SER A 86 -13.22 -3.90 15.57
CA SER A 86 -13.69 -5.01 16.41
C SER A 86 -14.14 -6.26 15.63
N ARG A 87 -14.58 -6.08 14.37
CA ARG A 87 -14.90 -7.21 13.48
C ARG A 87 -13.65 -7.84 12.90
N TYR A 88 -12.66 -7.03 12.49
CA TYR A 88 -11.34 -7.51 12.05
C TYR A 88 -10.63 -8.29 13.17
N GLU A 89 -10.68 -7.76 14.39
CA GLU A 89 -10.08 -8.39 15.57
C GLU A 89 -10.71 -9.76 15.89
N LYS A 90 -12.04 -9.90 15.81
CA LYS A 90 -12.74 -11.16 15.98
C LYS A 90 -12.33 -12.23 14.97
N LEU A 91 -11.93 -11.83 13.78
CA LEU A 91 -11.42 -12.70 12.72
C LEU A 91 -9.89 -12.84 12.78
N HIS A 92 -9.23 -12.30 13.82
CA HIS A 92 -7.77 -12.27 13.95
C HIS A 92 -7.04 -11.65 12.75
N ILE A 93 -7.69 -10.71 12.04
CA ILE A 93 -7.12 -10.05 10.87
C ILE A 93 -6.23 -8.88 11.31
N THR A 94 -4.96 -8.93 10.93
CA THR A 94 -4.01 -7.83 11.16
C THR A 94 -4.12 -6.78 10.05
N ILE A 95 -4.14 -5.49 10.42
CA ILE A 95 -4.20 -4.38 9.46
C ILE A 95 -2.88 -3.62 9.46
N PHE A 96 -2.32 -3.37 8.26
CA PHE A 96 -1.16 -2.54 8.00
C PHE A 96 -1.54 -1.40 7.06
N GLY A 97 -1.47 -0.16 7.54
CA GLY A 97 -1.56 1.04 6.69
C GLY A 97 -0.17 1.48 6.28
N VAL A 98 0.10 1.60 4.98
CA VAL A 98 1.42 1.88 4.43
C VAL A 98 1.41 3.19 3.66
N SER A 99 2.22 4.15 4.07
CA SER A 99 2.46 5.37 3.32
C SER A 99 3.95 5.77 3.33
N ARG A 100 4.28 6.88 2.67
CA ARG A 100 5.64 7.42 2.66
C ARG A 100 5.91 8.43 3.77
N ASP A 101 4.94 8.66 4.62
CA ASP A 101 5.09 9.54 5.78
C ASP A 101 6.11 8.97 6.78
N SER A 102 6.72 9.84 7.57
CA SER A 102 7.67 9.44 8.59
C SER A 102 6.98 8.77 9.76
N ARG A 103 7.77 8.08 10.58
CA ARG A 103 7.26 7.42 11.80
C ARG A 103 6.62 8.41 12.77
N GLU A 104 7.16 9.61 12.88
CA GLU A 104 6.66 10.67 13.74
C GLU A 104 5.27 11.14 13.27
N ILE A 105 5.09 11.36 11.96
CA ILE A 105 3.81 11.72 11.35
C ILE A 105 2.78 10.61 11.57
N HIS A 106 3.16 9.35 11.37
CA HIS A 106 2.29 8.20 11.65
C HIS A 106 1.87 8.12 13.12
N THR A 107 2.77 8.42 14.06
CA THR A 107 2.44 8.43 15.49
C THR A 107 1.39 9.50 15.77
N GLU A 108 1.59 10.72 15.29
CA GLU A 108 0.66 11.83 15.45
C GLU A 108 -0.72 11.53 14.82
N PHE A 109 -0.73 10.99 13.62
CA PHE A 109 -1.94 10.59 12.91
C PHE A 109 -2.70 9.48 13.63
N ARG A 110 -2.00 8.43 14.07
CA ARG A 110 -2.55 7.33 14.85
C ARG A 110 -3.18 7.78 16.15
N GLU A 111 -2.48 8.62 16.91
CA GLU A 111 -2.98 9.15 18.20
C GLU A 111 -4.19 10.07 18.00
N SER A 112 -4.11 11.02 17.05
CA SER A 112 -5.19 11.98 16.77
C SER A 112 -6.49 11.29 16.37
N HIS A 113 -6.40 10.17 15.67
CA HIS A 113 -7.58 9.43 15.18
C HIS A 113 -7.84 8.13 15.96
N ARG A 114 -7.05 7.81 17.00
CA ARG A 114 -7.17 6.60 17.83
C ARG A 114 -7.21 5.34 16.97
N LEU A 115 -6.27 5.22 16.02
CA LEU A 115 -6.20 4.06 15.13
C LEU A 115 -5.64 2.85 15.89
N PRO A 116 -6.36 1.71 15.97
CA PRO A 116 -5.96 0.56 16.77
C PRO A 116 -5.06 -0.44 16.02
N PHE A 117 -4.52 -0.06 14.87
CA PHE A 117 -3.71 -0.91 14.00
C PHE A 117 -2.37 -0.26 13.63
N SER A 118 -1.50 -1.06 13.01
CA SER A 118 -0.15 -0.61 12.66
C SER A 118 -0.12 0.31 11.45
N LEU A 119 0.66 1.39 11.56
CA LEU A 119 1.08 2.22 10.44
C LEU A 119 2.55 1.95 10.11
N VAL A 120 2.88 1.99 8.83
CA VAL A 120 4.17 1.55 8.28
C VAL A 120 4.77 2.67 7.44
N SER A 121 5.91 3.19 7.88
CA SER A 121 6.66 4.19 7.14
C SER A 121 7.48 3.53 6.04
N ASP A 122 7.07 3.69 4.79
CA ASP A 122 7.80 3.28 3.60
C ASP A 122 8.49 4.48 2.93
N ALA A 123 9.30 5.22 3.68
CA ALA A 123 9.94 6.45 3.20
C ALA A 123 10.76 6.24 1.91
N SER A 124 11.35 5.07 1.73
CA SER A 124 12.10 4.69 0.53
C SER A 124 11.22 4.28 -0.66
N GLY A 125 9.95 3.92 -0.41
CA GLY A 125 9.06 3.32 -1.39
C GLY A 125 9.42 1.88 -1.76
N SER A 126 10.20 1.20 -0.93
CA SER A 126 10.64 -0.18 -1.21
C SER A 126 9.50 -1.17 -1.06
N ILE A 127 8.62 -0.99 -0.06
CA ILE A 127 7.47 -1.84 0.17
C ILE A 127 6.46 -1.63 -0.98
N ALA A 128 6.10 -0.38 -1.29
CA ALA A 128 5.21 -0.05 -2.40
C ALA A 128 5.72 -0.68 -3.71
N ARG A 129 7.02 -0.59 -4.00
CA ARG A 129 7.64 -1.18 -5.19
C ARG A 129 7.53 -2.71 -5.18
N ALA A 130 7.73 -3.36 -4.03
CA ALA A 130 7.62 -4.82 -3.91
C ALA A 130 6.20 -5.33 -4.18
N TYR A 131 5.18 -4.54 -3.81
CA TYR A 131 3.77 -4.80 -4.12
C TYR A 131 3.34 -4.28 -5.51
N GLY A 132 4.23 -3.64 -6.25
CA GLY A 132 3.93 -3.04 -7.55
C GLY A 132 3.00 -1.83 -7.49
N VAL A 133 2.93 -1.19 -6.33
CA VAL A 133 2.12 0.02 -6.11
C VAL A 133 2.87 1.23 -6.65
N SER A 134 2.22 2.01 -7.51
CA SER A 134 2.79 3.24 -8.04
C SER A 134 2.90 4.32 -6.97
N SER A 135 3.91 5.17 -7.12
CA SER A 135 4.13 6.29 -6.20
C SER A 135 4.29 7.60 -6.97
N PRO A 136 3.23 8.07 -7.66
CA PRO A 136 3.30 9.32 -8.39
C PRO A 136 3.59 10.48 -7.44
N LEU A 137 4.48 11.38 -7.85
CA LEU A 137 4.87 12.55 -7.04
C LEU A 137 5.39 12.19 -5.63
N GLY A 138 5.90 10.97 -5.44
CA GLY A 138 6.42 10.53 -4.15
C GLY A 138 5.36 10.09 -3.14
N MET A 139 4.10 9.96 -3.52
CA MET A 139 3.01 9.45 -2.68
C MET A 139 2.52 8.11 -3.23
N SER A 140 2.23 7.16 -2.35
CA SER A 140 1.69 5.87 -2.78
C SER A 140 0.30 6.01 -3.40
N ALA A 141 0.03 5.27 -4.47
CA ALA A 141 -1.35 5.11 -4.95
C ALA A 141 -2.19 4.39 -3.89
N ARG A 142 -3.51 4.58 -3.95
CA ARG A 142 -4.44 3.92 -3.04
C ARG A 142 -4.76 2.53 -3.58
N VAL A 143 -4.16 1.52 -2.95
CA VAL A 143 -4.31 0.11 -3.34
C VAL A 143 -4.37 -0.74 -2.07
N THR A 144 -5.25 -1.71 -2.03
CA THR A 144 -5.33 -2.63 -0.90
C THR A 144 -5.15 -4.08 -1.35
N PHE A 145 -4.45 -4.83 -0.51
CA PHE A 145 -4.25 -6.26 -0.65
C PHE A 145 -4.84 -6.97 0.57
N LEU A 146 -5.66 -7.98 0.34
CA LEU A 146 -6.02 -8.99 1.33
C LEU A 146 -5.02 -10.14 1.18
N ILE A 147 -4.35 -10.48 2.26
CA ILE A 147 -3.40 -11.58 2.33
C ILE A 147 -4.06 -12.72 3.08
N GLY A 148 -4.06 -13.90 2.48
CA GLY A 148 -4.62 -15.09 3.11
C GLY A 148 -3.73 -15.65 4.24
N ALA A 149 -4.28 -16.57 5.00
CA ALA A 149 -3.58 -17.25 6.10
C ALA A 149 -2.29 -17.97 5.67
N ASP A 150 -2.20 -18.34 4.40
CA ASP A 150 -1.00 -18.93 3.79
C ASP A 150 0.09 -17.90 3.41
N GLY A 151 -0.18 -16.62 3.62
CA GLY A 151 0.70 -15.50 3.31
C GLY A 151 0.72 -15.13 1.82
N ARG A 152 -0.28 -15.58 1.05
CA ARG A 152 -0.43 -15.22 -0.36
C ARG A 152 -1.50 -14.14 -0.54
N VAL A 153 -1.37 -13.37 -1.61
CA VAL A 153 -2.40 -12.41 -2.00
C VAL A 153 -3.69 -13.14 -2.35
N ALA A 154 -4.73 -12.94 -1.56
CA ALA A 154 -6.07 -13.50 -1.80
C ALA A 154 -6.91 -12.58 -2.69
N ARG A 155 -6.77 -11.26 -2.54
CA ARG A 155 -7.50 -10.27 -3.32
C ARG A 155 -6.74 -8.95 -3.42
N VAL A 156 -6.98 -8.19 -4.50
CA VAL A 156 -6.42 -6.85 -4.72
C VAL A 156 -7.54 -5.89 -5.09
N TRP A 157 -7.51 -4.69 -4.51
CA TRP A 157 -8.34 -3.55 -4.91
C TRP A 157 -7.42 -2.47 -5.46
N PRO A 158 -7.33 -2.31 -6.79
CA PRO A 158 -6.43 -1.35 -7.44
C PRO A 158 -6.96 0.08 -7.40
N ASP A 159 -8.25 0.24 -7.12
CA ASP A 159 -8.95 1.51 -6.96
C ASP A 159 -9.91 1.40 -5.78
N VAL A 160 -9.92 2.39 -4.92
CA VAL A 160 -10.54 2.32 -3.59
C VAL A 160 -11.37 3.57 -3.32
N ASP A 161 -12.66 3.42 -3.02
CA ASP A 161 -13.46 4.47 -2.39
C ASP A 161 -13.24 4.46 -0.86
N PRO A 162 -12.58 5.47 -0.29
CA PRO A 162 -12.31 5.53 1.15
C PRO A 162 -13.55 5.40 2.05
N GLY A 163 -14.75 5.64 1.50
CA GLY A 163 -15.99 5.67 2.28
C GLY A 163 -16.58 4.31 2.58
N VAL A 164 -16.34 3.32 1.72
CA VAL A 164 -16.96 1.98 1.81
C VAL A 164 -15.95 0.85 1.91
N HIS A 165 -14.70 1.16 1.60
CA HIS A 165 -13.63 0.18 1.39
C HIS A 165 -13.40 -0.76 2.57
N ALA A 166 -13.35 -0.25 3.80
CA ALA A 166 -13.14 -1.09 4.98
C ALA A 166 -14.19 -2.22 5.09
N ASN A 167 -15.45 -1.94 4.75
CA ASN A 167 -16.51 -2.96 4.74
C ASN A 167 -16.38 -3.94 3.57
N GLU A 168 -15.92 -3.48 2.39
CA GLU A 168 -15.66 -4.37 1.25
C GLU A 168 -14.55 -5.36 1.53
N VAL A 169 -13.46 -4.89 2.16
CA VAL A 169 -12.33 -5.75 2.56
C VAL A 169 -12.78 -6.75 3.62
N LEU A 170 -13.54 -6.31 4.62
CA LEU A 170 -14.04 -7.16 5.68
C LEU A 170 -14.96 -8.26 5.12
N ALA A 171 -15.91 -7.92 4.26
CA ALA A 171 -16.80 -8.90 3.62
C ALA A 171 -16.03 -9.93 2.78
N ALA A 172 -14.96 -9.50 2.09
CA ALA A 172 -14.10 -10.41 1.35
C ALA A 172 -13.28 -11.33 2.26
N ALA A 173 -12.83 -10.84 3.41
CA ALA A 173 -12.11 -11.63 4.39
C ALA A 173 -13.04 -12.67 5.05
N GLU A 174 -14.25 -12.27 5.45
CA GLU A 174 -15.27 -13.18 5.98
C GLU A 174 -15.62 -14.32 5.00
N ALA A 175 -15.68 -14.00 3.70
CA ALA A 175 -15.95 -14.99 2.65
C ALA A 175 -14.77 -15.94 2.37
N SER A 176 -13.57 -15.58 2.81
CA SER A 176 -12.34 -16.35 2.59
C SER A 176 -12.02 -17.30 3.75
N GLU A 177 -12.70 -17.16 4.87
CA GLU A 177 -12.57 -18.07 6.01
C GLU A 177 -13.27 -19.41 5.68
N PRO A 178 -12.62 -20.56 5.92
CA PRO A 178 -13.28 -21.86 5.76
C PRO A 178 -14.45 -21.93 6.75
N ALA A 179 -15.62 -22.34 6.26
CA ALA A 179 -16.78 -22.61 7.13
C ALA A 179 -16.38 -23.65 8.19
N HIS A 180 -16.47 -23.29 9.45
CA HIS A 180 -16.23 -24.17 10.60
C HIS A 180 -17.39 -25.17 10.79
#